data_4a87c410bdef34e0df505cda0a51b9f5
#
_entry.id   4a87c410bdef34e0df505cda0a51b9f5
#
_cell.length_a   1.000
_cell.length_b   1.000
_cell.length_c   1.000
_cell.angle_alpha   90.00
_cell.angle_beta   90.00
_cell.angle_gamma   90.00
#
_symmetry.space_group_name_H-M   'P 1'
#
loop_
_entity.id
_entity.type
_entity.pdbx_description
1 polymer ?
#
loop_
_entity_poly.entity_id
_entity_poly.type
_entity_poly.pdbx_seq_one_letter_code
_entity_poly.pdbx_strand_id
1 'polypeptide(L)'
;MFIGFDYGTANCSVAVMQNGQPQLLKMENNSTLLPSMLCAPTREAVSEWLYRHHQVPATGTETQALLRRAVNFNRDEDIDVTPGSVQFGLSSLGHYIEDPEEVYFVKSPKSFLGASGLKPQQVALFEDLVCAMMLHIRQQAQSQLTEEITQAVIGRPINFQGLGGDEANQQAQGILERAAQRAGFRDVVFQYEPVAAGLDFEATLNSEKRVLVVDIGGGTTDCSLLLMGPQWHERRDRETSLLGHSGCRIGGNDLDIALAFRSLMPLLGMGGQTAKGTALPILPWWNAVAINDVPAQSDFYSVANGRFLNDLVRDAQDGEKVALLHKVWRQRLSYRMVRSAEESKITLSGAAEHAVTLPFISEELATAISQQGLEAALSQPLQRILEQVQLALDNGNEKPDVIYLTGGSARSPLIKKALAQQLPGIPIAGGDDFGSVTAGLARWAQVVFS
;
A
#
# COMPACT_ATOMS: atom_id res chain seq x y z
N MET A 1 -7.97 14.17 22.78
CA MET A 1 -8.84 13.86 21.61
C MET A 1 -8.47 12.54 20.98
N PHE A 2 -9.43 11.77 20.47
CA PHE A 2 -9.21 10.53 19.74
C PHE A 2 -9.50 10.69 18.24
N ILE A 3 -8.87 9.85 17.42
CA ILE A 3 -9.04 9.82 15.95
C ILE A 3 -9.24 8.41 15.43
N GLY A 4 -9.89 8.29 14.26
CA GLY A 4 -9.78 7.14 13.39
C GLY A 4 -8.63 7.38 12.41
N PHE A 5 -7.71 6.42 12.31
CA PHE A 5 -6.50 6.56 11.51
C PHE A 5 -6.34 5.35 10.59
N ASP A 6 -6.62 5.55 9.32
CA ASP A 6 -6.28 4.59 8.28
C ASP A 6 -4.83 4.83 7.84
N TYR A 7 -3.91 4.00 8.37
CA TYR A 7 -2.54 3.91 7.89
C TYR A 7 -2.48 2.88 6.76
N GLY A 8 -2.93 3.28 5.58
CA GLY A 8 -3.10 2.39 4.44
C GLY A 8 -1.80 2.11 3.67
N THR A 9 -1.82 1.06 2.84
CA THR A 9 -0.67 0.68 1.99
C THR A 9 -0.45 1.68 0.85
N ALA A 10 -1.52 2.16 0.22
CA ALA A 10 -1.44 3.13 -0.89
C ALA A 10 -1.60 4.58 -0.41
N ASN A 11 -2.54 4.82 0.47
CA ASN A 11 -2.86 6.14 1.02
C ASN A 11 -3.14 6.04 2.51
N CYS A 12 -2.87 7.13 3.23
CA CYS A 12 -3.23 7.31 4.62
C CYS A 12 -4.30 8.40 4.75
N SER A 13 -5.18 8.26 5.74
CA SER A 13 -6.20 9.26 6.06
C SER A 13 -6.59 9.26 7.53
N VAL A 14 -7.13 10.37 8.00
CA VAL A 14 -7.53 10.57 9.39
C VAL A 14 -8.93 11.15 9.44
N ALA A 15 -9.76 10.67 10.38
CA ALA A 15 -11.07 11.26 10.66
C ALA A 15 -11.26 11.46 12.15
N VAL A 16 -12.07 12.47 12.47
CA VAL A 16 -12.56 12.77 13.81
C VAL A 16 -14.08 12.72 13.85
N MET A 17 -14.64 12.48 15.02
CA MET A 17 -16.07 12.61 15.20
C MET A 17 -16.44 14.06 15.48
N GLN A 18 -17.28 14.67 14.64
CA GLN A 18 -17.84 16.01 14.84
C GLN A 18 -19.36 15.96 14.67
N ASN A 19 -20.08 16.45 15.68
CA ASN A 19 -21.54 16.47 15.68
C ASN A 19 -22.17 15.09 15.38
N GLY A 20 -21.57 14.00 15.89
CA GLY A 20 -22.05 12.64 15.71
C GLY A 20 -21.78 12.04 14.32
N GLN A 21 -21.02 12.73 13.48
CA GLN A 21 -20.63 12.25 12.14
C GLN A 21 -19.10 12.24 12.00
N PRO A 22 -18.53 11.26 11.28
CA PRO A 22 -17.11 11.25 10.96
C PRO A 22 -16.79 12.34 9.95
N GLN A 23 -15.74 13.11 10.24
CA GLN A 23 -15.20 14.12 9.35
C GLN A 23 -13.75 13.80 9.02
N LEU A 24 -13.47 13.56 7.74
CA LEU A 24 -12.11 13.36 7.26
C LEU A 24 -11.34 14.68 7.29
N LEU A 25 -10.12 14.63 7.81
CA LEU A 25 -9.21 15.77 7.87
C LEU A 25 -8.42 15.90 6.57
N LYS A 26 -8.04 17.12 6.23
CA LYS A 26 -7.22 17.39 5.06
C LYS A 26 -5.77 17.02 5.34
N MET A 27 -5.13 16.34 4.39
CA MET A 27 -3.74 15.89 4.50
C MET A 27 -2.82 16.71 3.58
N GLU A 28 -2.87 16.49 2.28
CA GLU A 28 -1.98 17.14 1.32
C GLU A 28 -2.79 17.82 0.21
N ASN A 29 -2.44 19.06 -0.16
CA ASN A 29 -3.07 19.80 -1.26
C ASN A 29 -4.62 19.84 -1.20
N ASN A 30 -5.18 20.01 0.00
CA ASN A 30 -6.63 19.91 0.27
C ASN A 30 -7.26 18.53 0.05
N SER A 31 -6.49 17.51 -0.30
CA SER A 31 -6.95 16.12 -0.31
C SER A 31 -7.11 15.59 1.12
N THR A 32 -8.07 14.69 1.32
CA THR A 32 -8.20 13.94 2.57
C THR A 32 -7.27 12.73 2.62
N LEU A 33 -6.53 12.47 1.55
CA LEU A 33 -5.59 11.37 1.42
C LEU A 33 -4.15 11.90 1.34
N LEU A 34 -3.24 11.20 2.01
CA LEU A 34 -1.79 11.32 1.85
C LEU A 34 -1.27 10.03 1.23
N PRO A 35 -0.65 10.05 0.04
CA PRO A 35 -0.01 8.86 -0.50
C PRO A 35 1.02 8.28 0.47
N SER A 36 0.99 6.96 0.68
CA SER A 36 1.86 6.24 1.61
C SER A 36 3.27 6.11 1.04
N MET A 37 3.98 7.21 0.97
CA MET A 37 5.35 7.28 0.47
C MET A 37 6.13 8.38 1.18
N LEU A 38 7.44 8.16 1.26
CA LEU A 38 8.40 9.13 1.78
C LEU A 38 9.72 9.05 1.01
N CYS A 39 10.47 10.12 1.03
CA CYS A 39 11.86 10.11 0.60
C CYS A 39 12.77 10.89 1.55
N ALA A 40 14.04 10.58 1.51
CA ALA A 40 15.11 11.25 2.25
C ALA A 40 16.42 11.15 1.44
N PRO A 41 17.45 11.94 1.73
CA PRO A 41 18.77 11.78 1.08
C PRO A 41 19.32 10.37 1.23
N THR A 42 19.16 9.77 2.41
CA THR A 42 19.53 8.38 2.70
C THR A 42 18.51 7.75 3.64
N ARG A 43 18.50 6.43 3.78
CA ARG A 43 17.68 5.75 4.79
C ARG A 43 18.08 6.12 6.22
N GLU A 44 19.38 6.38 6.42
CA GLU A 44 19.98 6.81 7.68
C GLU A 44 19.50 8.21 8.09
N ALA A 45 19.25 9.08 7.13
CA ALA A 45 18.72 10.42 7.38
C ALA A 45 17.35 10.40 8.07
N VAL A 46 16.51 9.39 7.83
CA VAL A 46 15.19 9.28 8.48
C VAL A 46 15.32 9.09 9.98
N SER A 47 16.20 8.18 10.45
CA SER A 47 16.41 7.93 11.88
C SER A 47 16.98 9.15 12.59
N GLU A 48 17.93 9.83 11.96
CA GLU A 48 18.55 11.05 12.52
C GLU A 48 17.56 12.23 12.55
N TRP A 49 16.73 12.39 11.50
CA TRP A 49 15.69 13.40 11.40
C TRP A 49 14.64 13.26 12.52
N LEU A 50 14.17 12.04 12.80
CA LEU A 50 13.26 11.77 13.91
C LEU A 50 13.85 12.23 15.24
N TYR A 51 15.11 11.91 15.49
CA TYR A 51 15.78 12.25 16.75
C TYR A 51 16.09 13.74 16.87
N ARG A 52 16.75 14.35 15.88
CA ARG A 52 17.25 15.72 15.95
C ARG A 52 16.14 16.77 15.86
N HIS A 53 15.21 16.58 14.94
CA HIS A 53 14.23 17.61 14.60
C HIS A 53 12.87 17.40 15.26
N HIS A 54 12.58 16.18 15.67
CA HIS A 54 11.29 15.85 16.28
C HIS A 54 11.40 15.30 17.70
N GLN A 55 12.62 15.15 18.23
CA GLN A 55 12.87 14.64 19.59
C GLN A 55 12.23 13.28 19.86
N VAL A 56 12.04 12.48 18.82
CA VAL A 56 11.50 11.13 18.93
C VAL A 56 12.58 10.22 19.51
N PRO A 57 12.39 9.62 20.70
CA PRO A 57 13.41 8.79 21.31
C PRO A 57 13.58 7.48 20.56
N ALA A 58 14.82 7.02 20.46
CA ALA A 58 15.11 5.65 20.07
C ALA A 58 14.86 4.74 21.28
N THR A 59 13.77 3.99 21.23
CA THR A 59 13.36 3.07 22.31
C THR A 59 13.84 1.65 22.03
N GLY A 60 14.63 1.10 22.94
CA GLY A 60 15.16 -0.26 22.79
C GLY A 60 16.57 -0.31 22.14
N THR A 61 17.21 -1.48 22.27
CA THR A 61 18.61 -1.66 21.91
C THR A 61 18.87 -1.50 20.39
N GLU A 62 17.96 -2.04 19.58
CA GLU A 62 18.14 -2.07 18.12
C GLU A 62 17.94 -0.68 17.50
N THR A 63 16.91 0.06 17.93
CA THR A 63 16.67 1.43 17.45
C THR A 63 17.77 2.39 17.88
N GLN A 64 18.32 2.23 19.10
CA GLN A 64 19.47 2.99 19.56
C GLN A 64 20.73 2.68 18.74
N ALA A 65 20.97 1.40 18.43
CA ALA A 65 22.08 0.98 17.60
C ALA A 65 21.91 1.48 16.15
N LEU A 66 20.68 1.48 15.63
CA LEU A 66 20.37 2.02 14.31
C LEU A 66 20.66 3.53 14.27
N LEU A 67 20.16 4.29 15.24
CA LEU A 67 20.38 5.75 15.32
C LEU A 67 21.87 6.10 15.38
N ARG A 68 22.66 5.41 16.23
CA ARG A 68 24.12 5.66 16.31
C ARG A 68 24.82 5.45 14.99
N ARG A 69 24.45 4.38 14.27
CA ARG A 69 25.01 4.10 12.92
C ARG A 69 24.57 5.16 11.92
N ALA A 70 23.31 5.55 11.97
CA ALA A 70 22.75 6.57 11.09
C ALA A 70 23.49 7.91 11.22
N VAL A 71 23.64 8.41 12.45
CA VAL A 71 24.36 9.66 12.72
C VAL A 71 25.83 9.59 12.27
N ASN A 72 26.52 8.46 12.49
CA ASN A 72 27.90 8.29 12.03
C ASN A 72 27.97 8.25 10.51
N PHE A 73 27.10 7.49 9.86
CA PHE A 73 27.06 7.39 8.41
C PHE A 73 26.83 8.75 7.75
N ASN A 74 25.78 9.48 8.17
CA ASN A 74 25.47 10.78 7.60
C ASN A 74 26.62 11.78 7.78
N ARG A 75 27.30 11.77 8.95
CA ARG A 75 28.49 12.60 9.17
C ARG A 75 29.65 12.21 8.25
N ASP A 76 29.92 10.90 8.10
CA ASP A 76 31.05 10.38 7.33
C ASP A 76 30.84 10.60 5.81
N GLU A 77 29.58 10.70 5.36
CA GLU A 77 29.17 10.99 3.97
C GLU A 77 28.82 12.48 3.75
N ASP A 78 29.11 13.37 4.69
CA ASP A 78 28.81 14.81 4.63
C ASP A 78 27.33 15.14 4.34
N ILE A 79 26.40 14.30 4.83
CA ILE A 79 24.95 14.51 4.64
C ILE A 79 24.44 15.40 5.76
N ASP A 80 23.96 16.59 5.40
CA ASP A 80 23.31 17.52 6.32
C ASP A 80 21.82 17.19 6.46
N VAL A 81 21.45 16.67 7.63
CA VAL A 81 20.05 16.33 7.94
C VAL A 81 19.35 17.55 8.53
N THR A 82 18.53 18.20 7.72
CA THR A 82 17.72 19.38 8.04
C THR A 82 16.27 19.01 8.39
N PRO A 83 15.45 19.93 8.94
CA PRO A 83 14.01 19.69 9.14
C PRO A 83 13.27 19.27 7.86
N GLY A 84 13.71 19.73 6.68
CA GLY A 84 13.13 19.43 5.38
C GLY A 84 13.73 18.20 4.67
N SER A 85 14.65 17.47 5.30
CA SER A 85 15.33 16.34 4.64
C SER A 85 14.42 15.14 4.39
N VAL A 86 13.32 14.99 5.14
CA VAL A 86 12.33 13.93 4.89
C VAL A 86 11.08 14.55 4.29
N GLN A 87 10.70 14.05 3.12
CA GLN A 87 9.50 14.47 2.40
C GLN A 87 8.48 13.34 2.34
N PHE A 88 7.19 13.69 2.26
CA PHE A 88 6.08 12.74 2.31
C PHE A 88 5.10 12.96 1.15
N GLY A 89 4.30 11.94 0.86
CA GLY A 89 3.22 12.04 -0.12
C GLY A 89 3.70 12.42 -1.52
N LEU A 90 2.96 13.27 -2.21
CA LEU A 90 3.28 13.71 -3.58
C LEU A 90 4.59 14.50 -3.65
N SER A 91 4.95 15.23 -2.59
CA SER A 91 6.25 15.92 -2.53
C SER A 91 7.41 14.92 -2.63
N SER A 92 7.35 13.80 -1.91
CA SER A 92 8.37 12.75 -1.98
C SER A 92 8.46 12.11 -3.37
N LEU A 93 7.33 11.93 -4.03
CA LEU A 93 7.29 11.41 -5.40
C LEU A 93 7.92 12.40 -6.38
N GLY A 94 7.67 13.70 -6.20
CA GLY A 94 8.28 14.76 -7.01
C GLY A 94 9.80 14.69 -6.97
N HIS A 95 10.39 14.67 -5.78
CA HIS A 95 11.84 14.54 -5.59
C HIS A 95 12.42 13.27 -6.22
N TYR A 96 11.74 12.14 -6.05
CA TYR A 96 12.17 10.88 -6.68
C TYR A 96 12.11 10.95 -8.22
N ILE A 97 11.09 11.60 -8.80
CA ILE A 97 10.96 11.73 -10.25
C ILE A 97 12.06 12.64 -10.81
N GLU A 98 12.42 13.71 -10.09
CA GLU A 98 13.47 14.64 -10.49
C GLU A 98 14.84 14.00 -10.45
N ASP A 99 15.19 13.31 -9.37
CA ASP A 99 16.49 12.67 -9.21
C ASP A 99 16.41 11.30 -8.48
N PRO A 100 16.04 10.23 -9.20
CA PRO A 100 15.82 8.91 -8.60
C PRO A 100 17.11 8.22 -8.09
N GLU A 101 18.30 8.70 -8.51
CA GLU A 101 19.59 8.13 -8.08
C GLU A 101 20.05 8.73 -6.75
N GLU A 102 19.67 9.98 -6.45
CA GLU A 102 20.15 10.74 -5.29
C GLU A 102 19.25 10.69 -4.07
N VAL A 103 18.11 10.02 -4.16
CA VAL A 103 17.16 9.92 -3.05
C VAL A 103 16.85 8.48 -2.64
N TYR A 104 16.78 8.26 -1.34
CA TYR A 104 16.18 7.06 -0.78
C TYR A 104 14.66 7.23 -0.77
N PHE A 105 13.97 6.51 -1.66
CA PHE A 105 12.52 6.58 -1.82
C PHE A 105 11.85 5.28 -1.37
N VAL A 106 10.78 5.41 -0.59
CA VAL A 106 9.98 4.27 -0.12
C VAL A 106 8.50 4.53 -0.41
N LYS A 107 7.89 3.62 -1.16
CA LYS A 107 6.43 3.55 -1.34
C LYS A 107 5.88 2.40 -0.51
N SER A 108 4.70 2.62 0.09
CA SER A 108 3.96 1.58 0.82
C SER A 108 4.75 0.93 1.97
N PRO A 109 5.28 1.69 2.95
CA PRO A 109 6.08 1.10 4.05
C PRO A 109 5.35 -0.02 4.79
N LYS A 110 4.02 0.06 4.92
CA LYS A 110 3.17 -0.98 5.52
C LYS A 110 3.34 -2.36 4.87
N SER A 111 3.64 -2.41 3.57
CA SER A 111 3.81 -3.66 2.82
C SER A 111 4.97 -4.54 3.31
N PHE A 112 5.96 -3.95 3.98
CA PHE A 112 7.16 -4.68 4.40
C PHE A 112 7.07 -5.25 5.82
N LEU A 113 6.09 -4.83 6.61
CA LEU A 113 6.05 -5.07 8.05
C LEU A 113 5.85 -6.56 8.41
N GLY A 114 5.12 -7.30 7.59
CA GLY A 114 4.88 -8.73 7.75
C GLY A 114 5.86 -9.63 6.99
N ALA A 115 6.95 -9.08 6.42
CA ALA A 115 7.93 -9.88 5.70
C ALA A 115 8.62 -10.88 6.65
N SER A 116 8.76 -12.13 6.21
CA SER A 116 9.42 -13.19 6.98
C SER A 116 10.94 -13.04 6.93
N GLY A 117 11.61 -13.42 8.01
CA GLY A 117 13.08 -13.45 8.08
C GLY A 117 13.73 -12.07 8.19
N LEU A 118 13.00 -11.05 8.59
CA LEU A 118 13.56 -9.72 8.84
C LEU A 118 14.57 -9.78 9.99
N LYS A 119 15.74 -9.19 9.76
CA LYS A 119 16.74 -8.99 10.82
C LYS A 119 16.26 -7.89 11.78
N PRO A 120 16.65 -7.92 13.07
CA PRO A 120 16.26 -6.89 14.04
C PRO A 120 16.52 -5.46 13.57
N GLN A 121 17.61 -5.24 12.82
CA GLN A 121 17.97 -3.94 12.26
C GLN A 121 17.00 -3.47 11.15
N GLN A 122 16.45 -4.39 10.37
CA GLN A 122 15.45 -4.08 9.34
C GLN A 122 14.11 -3.75 10.01
N VAL A 123 13.75 -4.49 11.06
CA VAL A 123 12.55 -4.19 11.88
C VAL A 123 12.66 -2.78 12.47
N ALA A 124 13.82 -2.42 13.04
CA ALA A 124 14.07 -1.08 13.59
C ALA A 124 13.97 0.01 12.52
N LEU A 125 14.52 -0.23 11.32
CA LEU A 125 14.40 0.71 10.20
C LEU A 125 12.93 0.89 9.77
N PHE A 126 12.18 -0.19 9.63
CA PHE A 126 10.76 -0.11 9.27
C PHE A 126 9.93 0.60 10.34
N GLU A 127 10.27 0.42 11.62
CA GLU A 127 9.66 1.16 12.71
C GLU A 127 9.93 2.67 12.59
N ASP A 128 11.15 3.09 12.23
CA ASP A 128 11.48 4.50 12.01
C ASP A 128 10.73 5.08 10.79
N LEU A 129 10.66 4.34 9.67
CA LEU A 129 9.92 4.78 8.47
C LEU A 129 8.43 4.98 8.78
N VAL A 130 7.82 4.03 9.48
CA VAL A 130 6.41 4.12 9.89
C VAL A 130 6.20 5.24 10.89
N CYS A 131 7.10 5.39 11.87
CA CYS A 131 7.05 6.47 12.85
C CYS A 131 7.13 7.85 12.18
N ALA A 132 8.02 8.03 11.20
CA ALA A 132 8.13 9.29 10.47
C ALA A 132 6.83 9.63 9.72
N MET A 133 6.23 8.65 9.03
CA MET A 133 4.94 8.81 8.37
C MET A 133 3.82 9.16 9.37
N MET A 134 3.69 8.39 10.45
CA MET A 134 2.63 8.61 11.45
C MET A 134 2.78 9.95 12.16
N LEU A 135 4.02 10.36 12.46
CA LEU A 135 4.31 11.67 13.05
C LEU A 135 3.88 12.81 12.13
N HIS A 136 4.25 12.73 10.85
CA HIS A 136 3.86 13.73 9.85
C HIS A 136 2.32 13.81 9.74
N ILE A 137 1.64 12.67 9.62
CA ILE A 137 0.17 12.62 9.52
C ILE A 137 -0.49 13.18 10.78
N ARG A 138 0.01 12.82 11.96
CA ARG A 138 -0.49 13.36 13.23
C ARG A 138 -0.33 14.88 13.31
N GLN A 139 0.81 15.42 12.86
CA GLN A 139 1.05 16.86 12.82
C GLN A 139 0.11 17.58 11.85
N GLN A 140 -0.12 17.02 10.65
CA GLN A 140 -1.09 17.55 9.68
C GLN A 140 -2.51 17.55 10.26
N ALA A 141 -2.93 16.45 10.89
CA ALA A 141 -4.23 16.37 11.56
C ALA A 141 -4.33 17.37 12.72
N GLN A 142 -3.31 17.44 13.57
CA GLN A 142 -3.25 18.34 14.73
C GLN A 142 -3.36 19.82 14.35
N SER A 143 -2.82 20.21 13.19
CA SER A 143 -2.88 21.61 12.72
C SER A 143 -4.30 22.11 12.46
N GLN A 144 -5.28 21.21 12.32
CA GLN A 144 -6.68 21.50 12.05
C GLN A 144 -7.57 21.39 13.30
N LEU A 145 -6.99 21.01 14.43
CA LEU A 145 -7.72 20.72 15.67
C LEU A 145 -7.17 21.53 16.83
N THR A 146 -8.05 21.92 17.75
CA THR A 146 -7.67 22.68 18.95
C THR A 146 -7.22 21.77 20.11
N GLU A 147 -7.79 20.56 20.19
CA GLU A 147 -7.45 19.58 21.22
C GLU A 147 -6.29 18.69 20.78
N GLU A 148 -5.41 18.34 21.73
CA GLU A 148 -4.28 17.47 21.43
C GLU A 148 -4.76 16.05 21.07
N ILE A 149 -4.27 15.54 19.94
CA ILE A 149 -4.50 14.15 19.51
C ILE A 149 -3.58 13.23 20.32
N THR A 150 -4.18 12.40 21.17
CA THR A 150 -3.44 11.47 22.04
C THR A 150 -3.86 10.01 21.88
N GLN A 151 -5.03 9.76 21.27
CA GLN A 151 -5.62 8.43 21.16
C GLN A 151 -5.96 8.14 19.70
N ALA A 152 -5.75 6.91 19.24
CA ALA A 152 -6.07 6.52 17.89
C ALA A 152 -6.62 5.08 17.80
N VAL A 153 -7.64 4.90 16.97
CA VAL A 153 -7.96 3.59 16.42
C VAL A 153 -7.31 3.51 15.04
N ILE A 154 -6.39 2.57 14.89
CA ILE A 154 -5.61 2.37 13.66
C ILE A 154 -6.17 1.17 12.89
N GLY A 155 -6.39 1.34 11.58
CA GLY A 155 -6.78 0.27 10.68
C GLY A 155 -5.67 -0.75 10.46
N ARG A 156 -6.04 -2.04 10.51
CA ARG A 156 -5.15 -3.13 10.12
C ARG A 156 -5.87 -4.11 9.19
N PRO A 157 -5.16 -4.70 8.21
CA PRO A 157 -5.72 -5.81 7.43
C PRO A 157 -5.90 -7.05 8.32
N ILE A 158 -6.70 -8.01 7.89
CA ILE A 158 -6.81 -9.32 8.55
C ILE A 158 -5.44 -9.99 8.51
N ASN A 159 -4.81 -10.02 7.33
CA ASN A 159 -3.46 -10.53 7.16
C ASN A 159 -2.54 -9.46 6.56
N PHE A 160 -1.45 -9.15 7.28
CA PHE A 160 -0.38 -8.32 6.71
C PHE A 160 0.34 -9.06 5.58
N GLN A 161 0.97 -8.30 4.69
CA GLN A 161 1.80 -8.87 3.64
C GLN A 161 2.97 -9.64 4.26
N GLY A 162 3.04 -10.95 4.00
CA GLY A 162 4.04 -11.87 4.53
C GLY A 162 3.62 -13.33 4.37
N LEU A 163 4.55 -14.25 4.49
CA LEU A 163 4.31 -15.70 4.43
C LEU A 163 4.21 -16.35 5.82
N GLY A 164 4.46 -15.58 6.88
CA GLY A 164 4.61 -16.09 8.25
C GLY A 164 3.31 -16.23 9.04
N GLY A 165 2.13 -16.05 8.45
CA GLY A 165 0.84 -16.20 9.14
C GLY A 165 0.73 -15.33 10.39
N ASP A 166 0.38 -15.92 11.53
CA ASP A 166 0.17 -15.20 12.80
C ASP A 166 1.43 -14.49 13.31
N GLU A 167 2.62 -15.07 13.12
CA GLU A 167 3.89 -14.44 13.52
C GLU A 167 4.14 -13.16 12.72
N ALA A 168 3.88 -13.19 11.41
CA ALA A 168 3.99 -12.02 10.55
C ALA A 168 2.99 -10.93 10.95
N ASN A 169 1.76 -11.32 11.29
CA ASN A 169 0.72 -10.41 11.77
C ASN A 169 1.12 -9.76 13.10
N GLN A 170 1.65 -10.52 14.05
CA GLN A 170 2.13 -10.01 15.35
C GLN A 170 3.33 -9.06 15.17
N GLN A 171 4.29 -9.43 14.31
CA GLN A 171 5.44 -8.58 13.99
C GLN A 171 4.98 -7.24 13.42
N ALA A 172 4.14 -7.26 12.39
CA ALA A 172 3.66 -6.06 11.72
C ALA A 172 2.86 -5.15 12.66
N GLN A 173 1.93 -5.72 13.43
CA GLN A 173 1.15 -4.97 14.41
C GLN A 173 2.04 -4.39 15.50
N GLY A 174 3.02 -5.14 16.01
CA GLY A 174 3.96 -4.63 17.00
C GLY A 174 4.83 -3.46 16.49
N ILE A 175 5.23 -3.48 15.21
CA ILE A 175 5.94 -2.34 14.58
C ILE A 175 5.02 -1.13 14.52
N LEU A 176 3.76 -1.28 14.06
CA LEU A 176 2.79 -0.19 13.97
C LEU A 176 2.50 0.43 15.35
N GLU A 177 2.33 -0.40 16.37
CA GLU A 177 2.04 0.05 17.73
C GLU A 177 3.20 0.88 18.31
N ARG A 178 4.44 0.35 18.24
CA ARG A 178 5.62 1.10 18.72
C ARG A 178 5.86 2.38 17.93
N ALA A 179 5.68 2.34 16.61
CA ALA A 179 5.80 3.53 15.76
C ALA A 179 4.76 4.59 16.11
N ALA A 180 3.51 4.19 16.35
CA ALA A 180 2.44 5.11 16.76
C ALA A 180 2.72 5.73 18.15
N GLN A 181 3.16 4.93 19.11
CA GLN A 181 3.54 5.44 20.43
C GLN A 181 4.70 6.45 20.34
N ARG A 182 5.72 6.16 19.54
CA ARG A 182 6.85 7.08 19.29
C ARG A 182 6.41 8.34 18.53
N ALA A 183 5.40 8.26 17.67
CA ALA A 183 4.80 9.40 16.98
C ALA A 183 3.91 10.27 17.91
N GLY A 184 3.72 9.86 19.19
CA GLY A 184 3.06 10.64 20.23
C GLY A 184 1.61 10.24 20.53
N PHE A 185 1.15 9.10 20.04
CA PHE A 185 -0.12 8.52 20.50
C PHE A 185 0.10 7.78 21.83
N ARG A 186 -0.74 8.05 22.83
CA ARG A 186 -0.66 7.40 24.16
C ARG A 186 -1.40 6.07 24.16
N ASP A 187 -2.64 6.11 23.62
CA ASP A 187 -3.51 4.94 23.58
C ASP A 187 -3.79 4.59 22.12
N VAL A 188 -3.43 3.37 21.75
CA VAL A 188 -3.60 2.83 20.40
C VAL A 188 -4.41 1.57 20.45
N VAL A 189 -5.47 1.51 19.67
CA VAL A 189 -6.32 0.32 19.47
C VAL A 189 -6.32 0.01 17.98
N PHE A 190 -6.29 -1.26 17.64
CA PHE A 190 -6.39 -1.71 16.25
C PHE A 190 -7.80 -2.22 15.94
N GLN A 191 -8.29 -1.91 14.75
CA GLN A 191 -9.51 -2.50 14.20
C GLN A 191 -9.25 -3.03 12.80
N TYR A 192 -9.86 -4.13 12.45
CA TYR A 192 -9.81 -4.67 11.08
C TYR A 192 -10.44 -3.70 10.09
N GLU A 193 -9.71 -3.41 9.01
CA GLU A 193 -10.15 -2.48 7.95
C GLU A 193 -11.51 -2.84 7.35
N PRO A 194 -11.81 -4.12 7.01
CA PRO A 194 -13.13 -4.47 6.49
C PRO A 194 -14.25 -4.32 7.52
N VAL A 195 -13.97 -4.53 8.81
CA VAL A 195 -14.93 -4.26 9.89
C VAL A 195 -15.19 -2.76 9.99
N ALA A 196 -14.12 -1.97 10.01
CA ALA A 196 -14.23 -0.51 10.05
C ALA A 196 -15.02 0.05 8.86
N ALA A 197 -14.70 -0.39 7.64
CA ALA A 197 -15.46 -0.02 6.44
C ALA A 197 -16.93 -0.34 6.57
N GLY A 198 -17.24 -1.51 7.13
CA GLY A 198 -18.61 -1.95 7.39
C GLY A 198 -19.36 -1.08 8.40
N LEU A 199 -18.69 -0.53 9.42
CA LEU A 199 -19.31 0.33 10.43
C LEU A 199 -19.89 1.62 9.84
N ASP A 200 -19.26 2.19 8.82
CA ASP A 200 -19.82 3.36 8.15
C ASP A 200 -21.05 3.00 7.31
N PHE A 201 -20.99 1.89 6.60
CA PHE A 201 -22.15 1.37 5.86
C PHE A 201 -23.30 0.96 6.78
N GLU A 202 -23.00 0.30 7.92
CA GLU A 202 -23.98 -0.12 8.92
C GLU A 202 -24.84 1.05 9.40
N ALA A 203 -24.27 2.24 9.55
CA ALA A 203 -24.98 3.44 9.95
C ALA A 203 -26.10 3.84 8.96
N THR A 204 -26.09 3.34 7.75
CA THR A 204 -27.11 3.58 6.72
C THR A 204 -28.23 2.54 6.70
N LEU A 205 -28.08 1.43 7.43
CA LEU A 205 -29.04 0.32 7.41
C LEU A 205 -30.21 0.55 8.35
N ASN A 206 -31.42 0.21 7.88
CA ASN A 206 -32.66 0.30 8.66
C ASN A 206 -33.10 -1.07 9.27
N SER A 207 -32.39 -2.14 8.89
CA SER A 207 -32.64 -3.50 9.38
C SER A 207 -31.38 -4.33 9.32
N GLU A 208 -31.35 -5.45 10.05
CA GLU A 208 -30.23 -6.38 9.97
C GLU A 208 -30.04 -6.94 8.56
N LYS A 209 -28.77 -6.97 8.11
CA LYS A 209 -28.34 -7.53 6.84
C LYS A 209 -27.08 -8.36 7.03
N ARG A 210 -26.93 -9.40 6.21
CA ARG A 210 -25.66 -10.09 6.00
C ARG A 210 -24.91 -9.32 4.94
N VAL A 211 -23.90 -8.59 5.35
CA VAL A 211 -23.09 -7.73 4.49
C VAL A 211 -21.75 -8.41 4.20
N LEU A 212 -21.48 -8.70 2.95
CA LEU A 212 -20.17 -9.10 2.52
C LEU A 212 -19.33 -7.84 2.24
N VAL A 213 -18.47 -7.46 3.17
CA VAL A 213 -17.51 -6.38 2.96
C VAL A 213 -16.33 -6.92 2.19
N VAL A 214 -16.02 -6.32 1.06
CA VAL A 214 -14.84 -6.61 0.23
C VAL A 214 -14.00 -5.35 0.18
N ASP A 215 -12.91 -5.34 0.93
CA ASP A 215 -11.96 -4.24 0.98
C ASP A 215 -10.73 -4.58 0.13
N ILE A 216 -10.55 -3.84 -0.97
CA ILE A 216 -9.41 -4.00 -1.88
C ILE A 216 -8.51 -2.79 -1.75
N GLY A 217 -7.59 -2.87 -0.79
CA GLY A 217 -6.59 -1.86 -0.52
C GLY A 217 -5.46 -1.84 -1.54
N GLY A 218 -4.39 -1.11 -1.23
CA GLY A 218 -3.21 -1.03 -2.11
C GLY A 218 -2.39 -2.32 -2.15
N GLY A 219 -2.35 -3.09 -1.06
CA GLY A 219 -1.50 -4.28 -0.93
C GLY A 219 -2.21 -5.53 -0.45
N THR A 220 -3.45 -5.42 0.03
CA THR A 220 -4.25 -6.53 0.54
C THR A 220 -5.66 -6.49 0.01
N THR A 221 -6.29 -7.64 -0.01
CA THR A 221 -7.74 -7.80 -0.15
C THR A 221 -8.23 -8.54 1.07
N ASP A 222 -9.17 -7.93 1.78
CA ASP A 222 -9.81 -8.48 2.96
C ASP A 222 -11.31 -8.60 2.73
N CYS A 223 -11.86 -9.79 3.01
CA CYS A 223 -13.27 -10.11 2.83
C CYS A 223 -13.87 -10.53 4.17
N SER A 224 -14.99 -9.94 4.55
CA SER A 224 -15.69 -10.28 5.80
C SER A 224 -17.17 -10.34 5.58
N LEU A 225 -17.79 -11.46 5.95
CA LEU A 225 -19.25 -11.60 6.00
C LEU A 225 -19.71 -11.26 7.41
N LEU A 226 -20.50 -10.20 7.55
CA LEU A 226 -20.89 -9.61 8.82
C LEU A 226 -22.41 -9.47 8.93
N LEU A 227 -22.94 -9.68 10.14
CA LEU A 227 -24.25 -9.17 10.50
C LEU A 227 -24.14 -7.69 10.84
N MET A 228 -24.89 -6.86 10.15
CA MET A 228 -24.91 -5.41 10.32
C MET A 228 -26.33 -4.88 10.42
N GLY A 229 -26.50 -3.81 11.19
CA GLY A 229 -27.79 -3.15 11.33
C GLY A 229 -27.92 -2.41 12.66
N PRO A 230 -29.07 -1.75 12.92
CA PRO A 230 -29.26 -0.86 14.08
C PRO A 230 -28.95 -1.52 15.44
N GLN A 231 -29.19 -2.83 15.59
CA GLN A 231 -28.93 -3.55 16.83
C GLN A 231 -27.44 -3.75 17.13
N TRP A 232 -26.57 -3.47 16.17
CA TRP A 232 -25.12 -3.63 16.29
C TRP A 232 -24.37 -2.33 16.55
N HIS A 233 -24.99 -1.15 16.36
CA HIS A 233 -24.32 0.17 16.37
C HIS A 233 -23.53 0.46 17.65
N GLU A 234 -24.05 0.09 18.81
CA GLU A 234 -23.43 0.40 20.11
C GLU A 234 -22.74 -0.81 20.77
N ARG A 235 -22.74 -1.94 20.08
CA ARG A 235 -22.13 -3.15 20.64
C ARG A 235 -20.61 -3.10 20.52
N ARG A 236 -19.91 -3.18 21.65
CA ARG A 236 -18.45 -3.31 21.71
C ARG A 236 -18.00 -4.72 21.32
N ASP A 237 -18.77 -5.74 21.67
CA ASP A 237 -18.55 -7.11 21.24
C ASP A 237 -19.13 -7.31 19.85
N ARG A 238 -18.21 -7.29 18.86
CA ARG A 238 -18.52 -7.49 17.44
C ARG A 238 -18.13 -8.88 16.93
N GLU A 239 -17.53 -9.72 17.77
CA GLU A 239 -17.06 -11.05 17.35
C GLU A 239 -18.20 -11.91 16.88
N THR A 240 -19.36 -11.83 17.56
CA THR A 240 -20.57 -12.58 17.20
C THR A 240 -21.25 -12.09 15.91
N SER A 241 -20.90 -10.91 15.43
CA SER A 241 -21.40 -10.39 14.14
C SER A 241 -20.56 -10.88 12.95
N LEU A 242 -19.35 -11.34 13.17
CA LEU A 242 -18.46 -11.85 12.14
C LEU A 242 -18.80 -13.31 11.83
N LEU A 243 -19.46 -13.57 10.70
CA LEU A 243 -19.86 -14.90 10.28
C LEU A 243 -18.72 -15.65 9.59
N GLY A 244 -17.96 -14.97 8.76
CA GLY A 244 -16.82 -15.54 8.06
C GLY A 244 -15.87 -14.47 7.55
N HIS A 245 -14.62 -14.82 7.40
CA HIS A 245 -13.62 -13.90 6.86
C HIS A 245 -12.52 -14.64 6.10
N SER A 246 -11.85 -13.90 5.24
CA SER A 246 -10.64 -14.32 4.55
C SER A 246 -9.84 -13.09 4.15
N GLY A 247 -8.60 -13.28 3.74
CA GLY A 247 -7.79 -12.20 3.22
C GLY A 247 -6.55 -12.72 2.49
N CYS A 248 -6.06 -11.95 1.55
CA CYS A 248 -4.82 -12.25 0.86
C CYS A 248 -3.98 -11.00 0.61
N ARG A 249 -2.71 -11.25 0.29
CA ARG A 249 -1.70 -10.24 0.00
C ARG A 249 -1.73 -9.83 -1.48
N ILE A 250 -2.90 -9.44 -1.95
CA ILE A 250 -3.11 -8.90 -3.29
C ILE A 250 -3.97 -7.65 -3.18
N GLY A 251 -3.52 -6.58 -3.79
CA GLY A 251 -4.25 -5.31 -3.82
C GLY A 251 -3.97 -4.52 -5.09
N GLY A 252 -4.29 -3.24 -5.06
CA GLY A 252 -4.15 -2.35 -6.21
C GLY A 252 -2.74 -2.30 -6.79
N ASN A 253 -1.71 -2.34 -5.94
CA ASN A 253 -0.31 -2.35 -6.39
C ASN A 253 0.02 -3.62 -7.20
N ASP A 254 -0.56 -4.77 -6.85
CA ASP A 254 -0.34 -6.02 -7.58
C ASP A 254 -1.02 -5.98 -8.95
N LEU A 255 -2.16 -5.28 -9.06
CA LEU A 255 -2.80 -5.02 -10.36
C LEU A 255 -1.91 -4.12 -11.24
N ASP A 256 -1.30 -3.09 -10.68
CA ASP A 256 -0.38 -2.20 -11.40
C ASP A 256 0.88 -2.92 -11.85
N ILE A 257 1.47 -3.75 -10.98
CA ILE A 257 2.63 -4.60 -11.28
C ILE A 257 2.29 -5.60 -12.39
N ALA A 258 1.14 -6.26 -12.32
CA ALA A 258 0.71 -7.22 -13.34
C ALA A 258 0.52 -6.54 -14.70
N LEU A 259 -0.06 -5.33 -14.72
CA LEU A 259 -0.22 -4.55 -15.95
C LEU A 259 1.14 -4.10 -16.50
N ALA A 260 2.03 -3.57 -15.66
CA ALA A 260 3.39 -3.19 -16.05
C ALA A 260 4.15 -4.38 -16.64
N PHE A 261 4.11 -5.51 -15.96
CA PHE A 261 4.78 -6.73 -16.39
C PHE A 261 4.29 -7.24 -17.74
N ARG A 262 2.97 -7.30 -17.93
CA ARG A 262 2.36 -7.85 -19.14
C ARG A 262 2.42 -6.91 -20.33
N SER A 263 2.30 -5.60 -20.11
CA SER A 263 2.14 -4.62 -21.18
C SER A 263 3.39 -3.78 -21.46
N LEU A 264 4.22 -3.52 -20.46
CA LEU A 264 5.38 -2.63 -20.61
C LEU A 264 6.70 -3.41 -20.71
N MET A 265 6.87 -4.52 -19.97
CA MET A 265 8.12 -5.29 -20.00
C MET A 265 8.45 -5.93 -21.36
N PRO A 266 7.49 -6.32 -22.21
CA PRO A 266 7.79 -6.74 -23.59
C PRO A 266 8.52 -5.69 -24.43
N LEU A 267 8.26 -4.39 -24.18
CA LEU A 267 8.96 -3.29 -24.84
C LEU A 267 10.47 -3.27 -24.51
N LEU A 268 10.81 -3.81 -23.34
CA LEU A 268 12.18 -3.90 -22.83
C LEU A 268 12.81 -5.28 -23.11
N GLY A 269 12.28 -6.03 -24.07
CA GLY A 269 12.86 -7.29 -24.53
C GLY A 269 12.39 -8.55 -23.78
N MET A 270 11.40 -8.45 -22.87
CA MET A 270 10.81 -9.63 -22.22
C MET A 270 10.21 -10.58 -23.25
N GLY A 271 10.45 -11.89 -23.10
CA GLY A 271 10.00 -12.91 -24.04
C GLY A 271 10.87 -13.07 -25.29
N GLY A 272 11.96 -12.31 -25.39
CA GLY A 272 12.95 -12.45 -26.46
C GLY A 272 13.83 -13.71 -26.33
N GLN A 273 14.78 -13.84 -27.21
CA GLN A 273 15.71 -14.97 -27.29
C GLN A 273 17.17 -14.46 -27.35
N THR A 274 18.10 -15.32 -26.97
CA THR A 274 19.52 -15.12 -27.22
C THR A 274 19.83 -15.32 -28.70
N ALA A 275 20.99 -14.85 -29.16
CA ALA A 275 21.49 -15.10 -30.52
C ALA A 275 21.56 -16.58 -30.88
N LYS A 276 21.57 -17.50 -29.91
CA LYS A 276 21.54 -18.96 -30.09
C LYS A 276 20.13 -19.55 -30.09
N GLY A 277 19.08 -18.72 -29.99
CA GLY A 277 17.69 -19.16 -29.98
C GLY A 277 17.15 -19.65 -28.61
N THR A 278 17.92 -19.50 -27.53
CA THR A 278 17.46 -19.83 -26.18
C THR A 278 16.60 -18.69 -25.63
N ALA A 279 15.46 -19.00 -25.02
CA ALA A 279 14.61 -17.99 -24.39
C ALA A 279 15.36 -17.21 -23.31
N LEU A 280 15.15 -15.89 -23.26
CA LEU A 280 15.67 -15.06 -22.18
C LEU A 280 14.97 -15.40 -20.85
N PRO A 281 15.69 -15.35 -19.69
CA PRO A 281 15.08 -15.58 -18.39
C PRO A 281 14.08 -14.48 -18.09
N ILE A 282 12.94 -14.82 -17.51
CA ILE A 282 11.85 -13.88 -17.24
C ILE A 282 12.04 -13.08 -15.94
N LEU A 283 12.78 -13.64 -14.99
CA LEU A 283 12.93 -13.12 -13.63
C LEU A 283 13.44 -11.67 -13.54
N PRO A 284 14.42 -11.22 -14.35
CA PRO A 284 14.86 -9.82 -14.29
C PRO A 284 13.77 -8.81 -14.60
N TRP A 285 12.87 -9.12 -15.54
CA TRP A 285 11.73 -8.24 -15.86
C TRP A 285 10.67 -8.23 -14.78
N TRP A 286 10.43 -9.38 -14.12
CA TRP A 286 9.56 -9.44 -12.97
C TRP A 286 10.12 -8.62 -11.81
N ASN A 287 11.38 -8.84 -11.45
CA ASN A 287 12.03 -8.13 -10.35
C ASN A 287 12.08 -6.61 -10.60
N ALA A 288 12.16 -6.18 -11.86
CA ALA A 288 12.13 -4.76 -12.22
C ALA A 288 10.82 -4.06 -11.84
N VAL A 289 9.69 -4.75 -11.82
CA VAL A 289 8.38 -4.17 -11.53
C VAL A 289 7.78 -4.60 -10.19
N ALA A 290 8.34 -5.61 -9.52
CA ALA A 290 7.87 -6.11 -8.24
C ALA A 290 8.23 -5.16 -7.08
N ILE A 291 7.74 -3.92 -7.15
CA ILE A 291 8.11 -2.82 -6.25
C ILE A 291 7.61 -3.00 -4.80
N ASN A 292 6.70 -3.91 -4.56
CA ASN A 292 6.18 -4.28 -3.24
C ASN A 292 6.84 -5.55 -2.66
N ASP A 293 7.88 -6.06 -3.31
CA ASP A 293 8.64 -7.25 -2.90
C ASP A 293 10.10 -6.85 -2.62
N VAL A 294 10.48 -6.77 -1.33
CA VAL A 294 11.83 -6.34 -0.90
C VAL A 294 12.93 -7.23 -1.45
N PRO A 295 12.85 -8.58 -1.35
CA PRO A 295 13.81 -9.48 -1.99
C PRO A 295 13.97 -9.23 -3.49
N ALA A 296 12.87 -9.16 -4.24
CA ALA A 296 12.89 -8.94 -5.68
C ALA A 296 13.57 -7.61 -6.05
N GLN A 297 13.28 -6.54 -5.32
CA GLN A 297 13.91 -5.24 -5.54
C GLN A 297 15.39 -5.23 -5.14
N SER A 298 15.74 -5.89 -4.04
CA SER A 298 17.13 -6.05 -3.63
C SER A 298 17.94 -6.83 -4.66
N ASP A 299 17.39 -7.91 -5.20
CA ASP A 299 18.00 -8.70 -6.26
C ASP A 299 18.12 -7.89 -7.54
N PHE A 300 17.05 -7.18 -7.94
CA PHE A 300 17.06 -6.37 -9.17
C PHE A 300 18.16 -5.31 -9.12
N TYR A 301 18.30 -4.57 -8.01
CA TYR A 301 19.28 -3.49 -7.88
C TYR A 301 20.66 -3.94 -7.38
N SER A 302 20.89 -5.25 -7.29
CA SER A 302 22.22 -5.76 -6.92
C SER A 302 23.26 -5.50 -8.02
N VAL A 303 24.52 -5.32 -7.62
CA VAL A 303 25.66 -5.19 -8.55
C VAL A 303 25.81 -6.44 -9.42
N ALA A 304 25.51 -7.62 -8.85
CA ALA A 304 25.55 -8.89 -9.58
C ALA A 304 24.53 -8.89 -10.73
N ASN A 305 23.29 -8.44 -10.49
CA ASN A 305 22.27 -8.34 -11.53
C ASN A 305 22.65 -7.30 -12.60
N GLY A 306 23.26 -6.15 -12.22
CA GLY A 306 23.73 -5.17 -13.20
C GLY A 306 24.74 -5.76 -14.18
N ARG A 307 25.68 -6.58 -13.69
CA ARG A 307 26.62 -7.32 -14.55
C ARG A 307 25.91 -8.33 -15.44
N PHE A 308 24.98 -9.08 -14.85
CA PHE A 308 24.15 -10.05 -15.61
C PHE A 308 23.36 -9.38 -16.72
N LEU A 309 22.74 -8.22 -16.47
CA LEU A 309 22.00 -7.47 -17.50
C LEU A 309 22.92 -6.98 -18.62
N ASN A 310 24.14 -6.53 -18.29
CA ASN A 310 25.14 -6.20 -19.31
C ASN A 310 25.49 -7.38 -20.21
N ASP A 311 25.66 -8.57 -19.63
CA ASP A 311 25.93 -9.80 -20.42
C ASP A 311 24.70 -10.14 -21.27
N LEU A 312 23.50 -10.02 -20.70
CA LEU A 312 22.26 -10.30 -21.41
C LEU A 312 22.03 -9.37 -22.61
N VAL A 313 22.41 -8.10 -22.52
CA VAL A 313 22.38 -7.14 -23.64
C VAL A 313 23.23 -7.63 -24.80
N ARG A 314 24.40 -8.23 -24.53
CA ARG A 314 25.32 -8.75 -25.56
C ARG A 314 24.81 -10.06 -26.16
N ASP A 315 24.16 -10.89 -25.36
CA ASP A 315 23.73 -12.23 -25.75
C ASP A 315 22.36 -12.27 -26.44
N ALA A 316 21.52 -11.26 -26.22
CA ALA A 316 20.17 -11.19 -26.77
C ALA A 316 20.17 -10.90 -28.28
N GLN A 317 19.20 -11.46 -29.01
CA GLN A 317 18.98 -11.12 -30.41
C GLN A 317 18.60 -9.65 -30.59
N ASP A 318 17.79 -9.12 -29.69
CA ASP A 318 17.38 -7.71 -29.62
C ASP A 318 18.01 -7.06 -28.38
N GLY A 319 19.32 -6.88 -28.43
CA GLY A 319 20.09 -6.30 -27.32
C GLY A 319 19.70 -4.86 -27.02
N GLU A 320 19.22 -4.11 -28.02
CA GLU A 320 18.76 -2.73 -27.84
C GLU A 320 17.59 -2.65 -26.87
N LYS A 321 16.60 -3.55 -26.99
CA LYS A 321 15.48 -3.62 -26.03
C LYS A 321 15.95 -4.02 -24.63
N VAL A 322 16.84 -5.00 -24.51
CA VAL A 322 17.38 -5.42 -23.22
C VAL A 322 18.20 -4.29 -22.57
N ALA A 323 18.87 -3.46 -23.37
CA ALA A 323 19.56 -2.26 -22.86
C ALA A 323 18.61 -1.26 -22.19
N LEU A 324 17.32 -1.21 -22.59
CA LEU A 324 16.32 -0.40 -21.90
C LEU A 324 16.02 -0.93 -20.50
N LEU A 325 15.97 -2.26 -20.29
CA LEU A 325 15.87 -2.83 -18.95
C LEU A 325 17.12 -2.53 -18.10
N HIS A 326 18.31 -2.58 -18.70
CA HIS A 326 19.54 -2.18 -18.01
C HIS A 326 19.52 -0.69 -17.62
N LYS A 327 18.89 0.18 -18.44
CA LYS A 327 18.66 1.58 -18.08
C LYS A 327 17.72 1.72 -16.89
N VAL A 328 16.62 0.91 -16.81
CA VAL A 328 15.74 0.88 -15.64
C VAL A 328 16.52 0.53 -14.38
N TRP A 329 17.40 -0.48 -14.44
CA TRP A 329 18.28 -0.85 -13.33
C TRP A 329 19.21 0.29 -12.93
N ARG A 330 19.93 0.87 -13.90
CA ARG A 330 20.95 1.89 -13.64
C ARG A 330 20.35 3.16 -13.03
N GLN A 331 19.20 3.62 -13.56
CA GLN A 331 18.55 4.87 -13.19
C GLN A 331 17.40 4.69 -12.19
N ARG A 332 17.28 3.52 -11.55
CA ARG A 332 16.27 3.21 -10.53
C ARG A 332 14.83 3.53 -10.93
N LEU A 333 14.43 3.20 -12.15
CA LEU A 333 13.16 3.63 -12.76
C LEU A 333 11.97 2.68 -12.51
N SER A 334 12.11 1.63 -11.67
CA SER A 334 11.04 0.65 -11.37
C SER A 334 9.71 1.32 -11.01
N TYR A 335 9.74 2.28 -10.10
CA TYR A 335 8.53 3.00 -9.69
C TYR A 335 7.89 3.80 -10.82
N ARG A 336 8.67 4.44 -11.66
CA ARG A 336 8.14 5.17 -12.83
C ARG A 336 7.46 4.25 -13.81
N MET A 337 8.01 3.04 -14.02
CA MET A 337 7.38 2.01 -14.86
C MET A 337 6.02 1.58 -14.31
N VAL A 338 5.96 1.24 -13.00
CA VAL A 338 4.70 0.81 -12.37
C VAL A 338 3.70 1.98 -12.27
N ARG A 339 4.18 3.21 -12.06
CA ARG A 339 3.33 4.41 -12.08
C ARG A 339 2.64 4.61 -13.43
N SER A 340 3.35 4.41 -14.54
CA SER A 340 2.75 4.48 -15.88
C SER A 340 1.66 3.42 -16.09
N ALA A 341 1.81 2.24 -15.49
CA ALA A 341 0.78 1.19 -15.51
C ALA A 341 -0.42 1.57 -14.62
N GLU A 342 -0.20 2.13 -13.43
CA GLU A 342 -1.25 2.63 -12.55
C GLU A 342 -2.12 3.69 -13.26
N GLU A 343 -1.49 4.67 -13.90
CA GLU A 343 -2.17 5.72 -14.68
C GLU A 343 -2.97 5.12 -15.84
N SER A 344 -2.40 4.12 -16.51
CA SER A 344 -3.09 3.38 -17.58
C SER A 344 -4.31 2.63 -17.07
N LYS A 345 -4.20 1.93 -15.94
CA LYS A 345 -5.32 1.22 -15.29
C LYS A 345 -6.45 2.18 -14.95
N ILE A 346 -6.12 3.34 -14.39
CA ILE A 346 -7.10 4.37 -14.04
C ILE A 346 -7.79 4.90 -15.30
N THR A 347 -7.04 5.23 -16.33
CA THR A 347 -7.59 5.75 -17.60
C THR A 347 -8.50 4.72 -18.28
N LEU A 348 -8.09 3.45 -18.31
CA LEU A 348 -8.84 2.35 -18.91
C LEU A 348 -10.11 1.98 -18.12
N SER A 349 -10.31 2.51 -16.93
CA SER A 349 -11.59 2.41 -16.22
C SER A 349 -12.73 3.17 -16.91
N GLY A 350 -12.40 4.15 -17.76
CA GLY A 350 -13.38 4.96 -18.51
C GLY A 350 -13.12 5.02 -20.04
N ALA A 351 -12.00 4.47 -20.52
CA ALA A 351 -11.61 4.52 -21.94
C ALA A 351 -11.40 3.10 -22.49
N ALA A 352 -11.68 2.93 -23.80
CA ALA A 352 -11.50 1.64 -24.47
C ALA A 352 -10.02 1.30 -24.71
N GLU A 353 -9.18 2.31 -24.86
CA GLU A 353 -7.75 2.19 -25.12
C GLU A 353 -7.01 3.38 -24.50
N HIS A 354 -5.76 3.16 -24.08
CA HIS A 354 -4.85 4.17 -23.57
C HIS A 354 -3.47 4.06 -24.25
N ALA A 355 -3.01 5.19 -24.79
CA ALA A 355 -1.65 5.29 -25.33
C ALA A 355 -0.68 5.62 -24.19
N VAL A 356 0.27 4.73 -23.95
CA VAL A 356 1.30 4.86 -22.91
C VAL A 356 2.61 5.25 -23.56
N THR A 357 3.19 6.37 -23.11
CA THR A 357 4.52 6.82 -23.53
C THR A 357 5.49 6.70 -22.35
N LEU A 358 6.73 6.29 -22.63
CA LEU A 358 7.76 6.09 -21.61
C LEU A 358 9.02 6.95 -21.94
N PRO A 359 8.88 8.28 -22.03
CA PRO A 359 9.97 9.16 -22.49
C PRO A 359 11.18 9.14 -21.55
N PHE A 360 11.00 8.77 -20.28
CA PHE A 360 12.08 8.59 -19.32
C PHE A 360 12.95 7.35 -19.60
N ILE A 361 12.46 6.41 -20.41
CA ILE A 361 13.23 5.27 -20.93
C ILE A 361 13.81 5.63 -22.30
N SER A 362 12.96 6.03 -23.25
CA SER A 362 13.34 6.49 -24.57
C SER A 362 12.21 7.38 -25.12
N GLU A 363 12.57 8.47 -25.81
CA GLU A 363 11.60 9.45 -26.33
C GLU A 363 10.53 8.83 -27.24
N GLU A 364 10.89 7.81 -28.01
CA GLU A 364 9.99 7.14 -28.94
C GLU A 364 9.30 5.91 -28.36
N LEU A 365 9.60 5.54 -27.10
CA LEU A 365 9.06 4.31 -26.51
C LEU A 365 7.62 4.52 -26.12
N ALA A 366 6.73 3.87 -26.87
CA ALA A 366 5.29 3.95 -26.65
C ALA A 366 4.60 2.61 -26.96
N THR A 367 3.43 2.42 -26.37
CA THR A 367 2.51 1.32 -26.67
C THR A 367 1.08 1.75 -26.44
N ALA A 368 0.11 0.98 -26.94
CA ALA A 368 -1.29 1.15 -26.62
C ALA A 368 -1.79 -0.06 -25.83
N ILE A 369 -2.57 0.20 -24.78
CA ILE A 369 -3.20 -0.83 -23.95
C ILE A 369 -4.70 -0.71 -24.12
N SER A 370 -5.36 -1.79 -24.58
CA SER A 370 -6.81 -1.87 -24.66
C SER A 370 -7.42 -2.39 -23.36
N GLN A 371 -8.74 -2.20 -23.18
CA GLN A 371 -9.49 -2.87 -22.09
C GLN A 371 -9.31 -4.37 -22.10
N GLN A 372 -9.30 -5.00 -23.26
CA GLN A 372 -9.04 -6.45 -23.38
C GLN A 372 -7.62 -6.81 -22.91
N GLY A 373 -6.63 -5.98 -23.23
CA GLY A 373 -5.25 -6.12 -22.74
C GLY A 373 -5.18 -5.99 -21.21
N LEU A 374 -5.92 -5.03 -20.64
CA LEU A 374 -6.07 -4.86 -19.19
C LEU A 374 -6.72 -6.10 -18.55
N GLU A 375 -7.86 -6.57 -19.08
CA GLU A 375 -8.55 -7.78 -18.57
C GLU A 375 -7.61 -8.99 -18.56
N ALA A 376 -6.87 -9.20 -19.65
CA ALA A 376 -5.89 -10.29 -19.75
C ALA A 376 -4.74 -10.15 -18.76
N ALA A 377 -4.21 -8.94 -18.57
CA ALA A 377 -3.12 -8.68 -17.63
C ALA A 377 -3.55 -8.91 -16.17
N LEU A 378 -4.77 -8.53 -15.82
CA LEU A 378 -5.30 -8.61 -14.46
C LEU A 378 -5.99 -9.93 -14.12
N SER A 379 -6.12 -10.86 -15.06
CA SER A 379 -6.89 -12.11 -14.87
C SER A 379 -6.43 -12.91 -13.66
N GLN A 380 -5.13 -13.09 -13.46
CA GLN A 380 -4.58 -13.89 -12.37
C GLN A 380 -4.76 -13.22 -10.97
N PRO A 381 -4.35 -11.96 -10.76
CA PRO A 381 -4.60 -11.32 -9.47
C PRO A 381 -6.10 -11.17 -9.17
N LEU A 382 -6.93 -10.90 -10.17
CA LEU A 382 -8.38 -10.82 -10.01
C LEU A 382 -8.99 -12.15 -9.55
N GLN A 383 -8.57 -13.27 -10.15
CA GLN A 383 -9.02 -14.60 -9.73
C GLN A 383 -8.70 -14.86 -8.26
N ARG A 384 -7.50 -14.51 -7.79
CA ARG A 384 -7.13 -14.66 -6.39
C ARG A 384 -7.97 -13.81 -5.44
N ILE A 385 -8.36 -12.60 -5.86
CA ILE A 385 -9.32 -11.76 -5.11
C ILE A 385 -10.68 -12.48 -5.01
N LEU A 386 -11.18 -13.02 -6.11
CA LEU A 386 -12.45 -13.75 -6.13
C LEU A 386 -12.43 -15.03 -5.30
N GLU A 387 -11.28 -15.71 -5.22
CA GLU A 387 -11.08 -16.85 -4.32
C GLU A 387 -11.24 -16.45 -2.85
N GLN A 388 -10.79 -15.25 -2.44
CA GLN A 388 -11.00 -14.76 -1.08
C GLN A 388 -12.48 -14.49 -0.80
N VAL A 389 -13.19 -13.92 -1.74
CA VAL A 389 -14.65 -13.74 -1.62
C VAL A 389 -15.33 -15.08 -1.37
N GLN A 390 -14.98 -16.11 -2.12
CA GLN A 390 -15.55 -17.45 -1.93
C GLN A 390 -15.20 -18.04 -0.57
N LEU A 391 -13.93 -17.95 -0.16
CA LEU A 391 -13.47 -18.44 1.15
C LEU A 391 -14.19 -17.77 2.31
N ALA A 392 -14.44 -16.46 2.25
CA ALA A 392 -15.18 -15.76 3.30
C ALA A 392 -16.63 -16.27 3.41
N LEU A 393 -17.26 -16.55 2.27
CA LEU A 393 -18.61 -17.11 2.22
C LEU A 393 -18.68 -18.55 2.73
N ASP A 394 -17.70 -19.39 2.33
CA ASP A 394 -17.61 -20.78 2.78
C ASP A 394 -17.38 -20.86 4.30
N ASN A 395 -16.51 -20.00 4.84
CA ASN A 395 -16.25 -19.89 6.28
C ASN A 395 -17.52 -19.42 7.04
N GLY A 396 -18.29 -18.53 6.47
CA GLY A 396 -19.52 -18.01 7.07
C GLY A 396 -20.73 -18.94 6.91
N ASN A 397 -20.69 -19.85 5.94
CA ASN A 397 -21.77 -20.76 5.56
C ASN A 397 -23.14 -20.07 5.37
N GLU A 398 -23.11 -18.82 4.91
CA GLU A 398 -24.30 -17.97 4.72
C GLU A 398 -24.17 -17.18 3.42
N LYS A 399 -25.33 -16.84 2.80
CA LYS A 399 -25.38 -15.97 1.63
C LYS A 399 -25.50 -14.51 2.04
N PRO A 400 -24.75 -13.60 1.39
CA PRO A 400 -24.88 -12.18 1.66
C PRO A 400 -26.19 -11.61 1.09
N ASP A 401 -26.74 -10.62 1.77
CA ASP A 401 -27.87 -9.83 1.27
C ASP A 401 -27.39 -8.66 0.40
N VAL A 402 -26.14 -8.22 0.62
CA VAL A 402 -25.49 -7.13 -0.10
C VAL A 402 -23.96 -7.30 -0.07
N ILE A 403 -23.29 -6.90 -1.14
CA ILE A 403 -21.83 -6.74 -1.19
C ILE A 403 -21.53 -5.26 -0.95
N TYR A 404 -20.72 -4.97 0.06
CA TYR A 404 -20.18 -3.63 0.29
C TYR A 404 -18.73 -3.59 -0.18
N LEU A 405 -18.49 -2.92 -1.30
CA LEU A 405 -17.19 -2.85 -1.94
C LEU A 405 -16.50 -1.53 -1.56
N THR A 406 -15.29 -1.63 -1.01
CA THR A 406 -14.50 -0.51 -0.51
C THR A 406 -13.02 -0.64 -0.86
N GLY A 407 -12.23 0.37 -0.51
CA GLY A 407 -10.82 0.48 -0.84
C GLY A 407 -10.56 1.14 -2.19
N GLY A 408 -9.33 1.57 -2.43
CA GLY A 408 -8.95 2.35 -3.61
C GLY A 408 -9.23 1.67 -4.96
N SER A 409 -9.25 0.34 -4.98
CA SER A 409 -9.53 -0.45 -6.19
C SER A 409 -11.04 -0.71 -6.42
N ALA A 410 -11.91 -0.35 -5.48
CA ALA A 410 -13.36 -0.55 -5.56
C ALA A 410 -14.02 0.18 -6.74
N ARG A 411 -13.40 1.25 -7.24
CA ARG A 411 -13.87 1.99 -8.43
C ARG A 411 -13.72 1.22 -9.73
N SER A 412 -12.88 0.17 -9.77
CA SER A 412 -12.62 -0.58 -11.00
C SER A 412 -13.89 -1.25 -11.56
N PRO A 413 -14.34 -0.91 -12.78
CA PRO A 413 -15.48 -1.57 -13.40
C PRO A 413 -15.23 -3.07 -13.61
N LEU A 414 -13.96 -3.46 -13.82
CA LEU A 414 -13.56 -4.85 -14.00
C LEU A 414 -13.80 -5.68 -12.73
N ILE A 415 -13.45 -5.13 -11.56
CA ILE A 415 -13.68 -5.79 -10.27
C ILE A 415 -15.19 -5.92 -10.00
N LYS A 416 -15.96 -4.84 -10.22
CA LYS A 416 -17.43 -4.87 -10.06
C LYS A 416 -18.08 -5.90 -10.96
N LYS A 417 -17.68 -5.97 -12.24
CA LYS A 417 -18.14 -6.97 -13.21
C LYS A 417 -17.83 -8.39 -12.75
N ALA A 418 -16.61 -8.64 -12.26
CA ALA A 418 -16.20 -9.95 -11.80
C ALA A 418 -16.97 -10.42 -10.55
N LEU A 419 -17.19 -9.53 -9.57
CA LEU A 419 -18.01 -9.81 -8.38
C LEU A 419 -19.48 -10.08 -8.75
N ALA A 420 -20.07 -9.30 -9.66
CA ALA A 420 -21.43 -9.51 -10.12
C ALA A 420 -21.61 -10.84 -10.89
N GLN A 421 -20.56 -11.30 -11.57
CA GLN A 421 -20.55 -12.62 -12.25
C GLN A 421 -20.44 -13.77 -11.23
N GLN A 422 -19.64 -13.62 -10.18
CA GLN A 422 -19.47 -14.65 -9.16
C GLN A 422 -20.69 -14.76 -8.24
N LEU A 423 -21.33 -13.64 -7.89
CA LEU A 423 -22.48 -13.57 -6.99
C LEU A 423 -23.68 -12.92 -7.71
N PRO A 424 -24.28 -13.63 -8.68
CA PRO A 424 -25.37 -13.09 -9.47
C PRO A 424 -26.61 -12.78 -8.60
N GLY A 425 -27.19 -11.61 -8.82
CA GLY A 425 -28.41 -11.16 -8.11
C GLY A 425 -28.17 -10.54 -6.74
N ILE A 426 -26.91 -10.52 -6.23
CA ILE A 426 -26.57 -9.80 -5.00
C ILE A 426 -26.22 -8.35 -5.36
N PRO A 427 -26.90 -7.35 -4.77
CA PRO A 427 -26.61 -5.95 -5.05
C PRO A 427 -25.22 -5.58 -4.54
N ILE A 428 -24.49 -4.77 -5.32
CA ILE A 428 -23.19 -4.21 -4.94
C ILE A 428 -23.44 -2.76 -4.52
N ALA A 429 -23.28 -2.48 -3.23
CA ALA A 429 -23.19 -1.13 -2.68
C ALA A 429 -21.74 -0.68 -2.66
N GLY A 430 -21.48 0.57 -3.02
CA GLY A 430 -20.17 1.21 -2.87
C GLY A 430 -20.29 2.34 -1.86
N GLY A 431 -19.27 2.49 -1.04
CA GLY A 431 -19.12 3.63 -0.15
C GLY A 431 -18.28 4.75 -0.78
N ASP A 432 -17.88 5.72 0.04
CA ASP A 432 -16.75 6.56 -0.31
C ASP A 432 -15.51 5.67 -0.34
N ASP A 433 -15.05 5.35 -1.54
CA ASP A 433 -14.05 4.30 -1.81
C ASP A 433 -12.72 4.52 -1.06
N PHE A 434 -12.48 5.73 -0.56
CA PHE A 434 -11.28 6.09 0.20
C PHE A 434 -11.55 6.52 1.65
N GLY A 435 -12.80 6.79 2.01
CA GLY A 435 -13.14 7.35 3.31
C GLY A 435 -13.86 6.41 4.26
N SER A 436 -14.46 5.32 3.75
CA SER A 436 -15.31 4.43 4.56
C SER A 436 -14.55 3.73 5.70
N VAL A 437 -13.34 3.24 5.45
CA VAL A 437 -12.48 2.65 6.49
C VAL A 437 -12.17 3.68 7.57
N THR A 438 -11.73 4.87 7.16
CA THR A 438 -11.35 5.96 8.07
C THR A 438 -12.54 6.48 8.88
N ALA A 439 -13.69 6.64 8.24
CA ALA A 439 -14.94 7.03 8.89
C ALA A 439 -15.37 5.98 9.93
N GLY A 440 -15.30 4.70 9.57
CA GLY A 440 -15.60 3.60 10.49
C GLY A 440 -14.63 3.52 11.66
N LEU A 441 -13.33 3.76 11.43
CA LEU A 441 -12.34 3.85 12.50
C LEU A 441 -12.63 4.99 13.47
N ALA A 442 -13.09 6.15 12.98
CA ALA A 442 -13.50 7.27 13.84
C ALA A 442 -14.76 6.93 14.66
N ARG A 443 -15.76 6.26 14.06
CA ARG A 443 -16.92 5.74 14.81
C ARG A 443 -16.49 4.76 15.89
N TRP A 444 -15.61 3.83 15.57
CA TRP A 444 -15.08 2.87 16.53
C TRP A 444 -14.27 3.54 17.65
N ALA A 445 -13.50 4.57 17.32
CA ALA A 445 -12.77 5.37 18.31
C ALA A 445 -13.74 6.02 19.32
N GLN A 446 -14.89 6.50 18.87
CA GLN A 446 -15.94 7.01 19.75
C GLN A 446 -16.45 5.92 20.68
N VAL A 447 -16.67 4.69 20.19
CA VAL A 447 -17.17 3.58 21.03
C VAL A 447 -16.13 3.15 22.08
N VAL A 448 -14.84 3.17 21.72
CA VAL A 448 -13.77 2.65 22.60
C VAL A 448 -13.33 3.68 23.64
N PHE A 449 -13.22 4.96 23.25
CA PHE A 449 -12.60 6.01 24.05
C PHE A 449 -13.59 6.99 24.71
N SER A 450 -14.91 6.82 24.47
CA SER A 450 -15.94 7.66 25.13
C SER A 450 -16.41 7.11 26.44
#